data_2c670fb7601a6baade1b4405f8919200
#
_entry.id   2c670fb7601a6baade1b4405f8919200
#
_cell.length_a   1.000
_cell.length_b   1.000
_cell.length_c   1.000
_cell.angle_alpha   90.00
_cell.angle_beta   90.00
_cell.angle_gamma   90.00
#
_symmetry.space_group_name_H-M   'P 1'
#
loop_
_entity.id
_entity.type
_entity.pdbx_description
1 polymer ?
#
loop_
_entity_poly.entity_id
_entity_poly.type
_entity_poly.pdbx_seq_one_letter_code
_entity_poly.pdbx_strand_id
1 'polypeptide(L)'
;MKKLFIGFIFLLLSVGPVSSTPSAGAQSDEPEGGTVVCAPGVYPEQTNDCLLAGPSAYLAEMEALGFTFPPRPLLKTRPDPSLSNLPFLYFRLDEEDVPQLTGPAGGQNGQIFPAGFVYVTYVDRVDTGKGIYYMLESGAWIAGQGARVSEISAFQGLEFRSTPHNPFGWAFEYIPVKKAPGYNTPETGRYLYPFVDLLQVYDTKSMDGVDWNLIGSNEWVEARKVAIVTPKDSPPEGMTGNRWIDVDLAEQTLAVYDNNEIVFATVIASGLEPFFTRPGLFQIYEKKETENMRNSDLTDFYYLDRVPWTMYFDKARALHGAYWRTRFGYPQSHGCINLSVGDAHWLYNWANVGDFVFVYDTTGQTPTDPALYTDWAY
;
A
#
# COMPACT_ATOMS: atom_id res chain seq x y z
N MET A 1 -13.95 -66.14 23.88
CA MET A 1 -14.44 -66.70 25.18
C MET A 1 -14.54 -65.58 26.18
N LYS A 2 -15.62 -65.54 26.94
CA LYS A 2 -16.08 -64.63 27.97
C LYS A 2 -16.83 -63.39 27.47
N LYS A 3 -18.14 -63.54 27.42
CA LYS A 3 -19.18 -62.53 27.39
C LYS A 3 -19.30 -61.90 28.79
N LEU A 4 -19.45 -60.59 28.84
CA LEU A 4 -19.88 -59.94 30.08
C LEU A 4 -21.16 -59.14 29.78
N PHE A 5 -22.23 -59.57 30.50
CA PHE A 5 -23.53 -58.91 30.54
C PHE A 5 -23.47 -57.75 31.52
N ILE A 6 -23.99 -56.55 31.11
CA ILE A 6 -24.26 -55.46 32.06
C ILE A 6 -25.76 -55.16 31.98
N GLY A 7 -26.45 -55.39 33.14
CA GLY A 7 -27.87 -55.20 33.25
C GLY A 7 -28.29 -53.73 33.36
N PHE A 8 -29.48 -53.49 32.84
CA PHE A 8 -30.21 -52.22 33.00
C PHE A 8 -30.97 -52.22 34.31
N ILE A 9 -30.74 -51.22 35.15
CA ILE A 9 -31.57 -50.92 36.33
C ILE A 9 -32.51 -49.80 35.96
N PHE A 10 -33.80 -50.08 35.91
CA PHE A 10 -34.86 -49.07 35.81
C PHE A 10 -35.18 -48.54 37.23
N LEU A 11 -34.96 -47.21 37.39
CA LEU A 11 -35.37 -46.49 38.59
C LEU A 11 -36.68 -45.74 38.27
N LEU A 12 -37.78 -46.22 38.89
CA LEU A 12 -39.07 -45.54 38.86
C LEU A 12 -39.04 -44.36 39.84
N LEU A 13 -39.06 -43.11 39.33
CA LEU A 13 -39.29 -41.96 40.19
C LEU A 13 -40.75 -41.53 40.14
N SER A 14 -41.34 -41.55 41.33
CA SER A 14 -42.70 -41.10 41.59
C SER A 14 -42.84 -39.59 41.51
N VAL A 15 -43.81 -39.15 40.74
CA VAL A 15 -44.16 -37.71 40.61
C VAL A 15 -45.08 -37.33 41.74
N GLY A 16 -44.63 -36.51 42.67
CA GLY A 16 -45.46 -35.83 43.68
C GLY A 16 -45.90 -34.46 43.19
N PRO A 17 -47.02 -33.91 43.61
CA PRO A 17 -47.53 -32.65 43.19
C PRO A 17 -46.66 -31.46 43.66
N VAL A 18 -46.15 -30.66 42.75
CA VAL A 18 -45.42 -29.42 43.08
C VAL A 18 -46.46 -28.32 43.33
N SER A 19 -46.56 -27.86 44.56
CA SER A 19 -47.28 -26.66 44.93
C SER A 19 -46.50 -25.43 44.43
N SER A 20 -47.13 -24.61 43.58
CA SER A 20 -46.63 -23.36 43.12
C SER A 20 -46.63 -22.32 44.23
N THR A 21 -45.47 -21.96 44.73
CA THR A 21 -45.27 -20.70 45.46
C THR A 21 -45.06 -19.56 44.45
N PRO A 22 -45.64 -18.37 44.65
CA PRO A 22 -45.39 -17.24 43.77
C PRO A 22 -43.92 -16.81 43.94
N SER A 23 -43.17 -16.84 42.86
CA SER A 23 -41.81 -16.30 42.77
C SER A 23 -41.90 -14.77 42.98
N ALA A 24 -41.24 -14.29 44.02
CA ALA A 24 -40.95 -12.88 44.15
C ALA A 24 -40.21 -12.42 42.91
N GLY A 25 -40.69 -11.34 42.26
CA GLY A 25 -40.07 -10.73 41.11
C GLY A 25 -38.61 -10.42 41.42
N ALA A 26 -37.71 -11.00 40.66
CA ALA A 26 -36.37 -10.48 40.55
C ALA A 26 -36.50 -9.08 39.92
N GLN A 27 -36.32 -8.05 40.72
CA GLN A 27 -35.95 -6.73 40.22
C GLN A 27 -34.65 -6.95 39.44
N SER A 28 -34.72 -6.79 38.11
CA SER A 28 -33.53 -6.57 37.32
C SER A 28 -32.98 -5.23 37.83
N ASP A 29 -31.86 -5.27 38.57
CA ASP A 29 -31.00 -4.11 38.68
C ASP A 29 -30.55 -3.77 37.23
N GLU A 30 -31.31 -2.88 36.57
CA GLU A 30 -30.77 -2.16 35.42
C GLU A 30 -29.56 -1.38 35.95
N PRO A 31 -28.38 -1.54 35.35
CA PRO A 31 -27.25 -0.69 35.68
C PRO A 31 -27.70 0.75 35.39
N GLU A 32 -27.56 1.63 36.42
CA GLU A 32 -27.84 3.06 36.26
C GLU A 32 -27.17 3.56 34.99
N GLY A 33 -28.00 4.01 34.04
CA GLY A 33 -27.70 4.19 32.66
C GLY A 33 -26.53 5.10 32.37
N GLY A 34 -25.41 4.52 31.99
CA GLY A 34 -24.44 5.19 31.16
C GLY A 34 -25.08 5.51 29.80
N THR A 35 -24.84 6.72 29.28
CA THR A 35 -25.35 7.11 27.96
C THR A 35 -24.73 6.17 26.93
N VAL A 36 -25.57 5.35 26.27
CA VAL A 36 -25.10 4.46 25.19
C VAL A 36 -24.72 5.31 23.99
N VAL A 37 -23.50 5.19 23.49
CA VAL A 37 -23.00 5.91 22.32
C VAL A 37 -23.19 5.05 21.07
N CYS A 38 -23.77 5.64 20.02
CA CYS A 38 -23.97 4.95 18.76
C CYS A 38 -22.65 4.63 18.04
N ALA A 39 -22.55 3.40 17.50
CA ALA A 39 -21.43 3.05 16.63
C ALA A 39 -21.51 3.83 15.30
N PRO A 40 -20.46 4.53 14.87
CA PRO A 40 -20.44 5.29 13.64
C PRO A 40 -20.75 4.41 12.42
N GLY A 41 -21.58 4.92 11.50
CA GLY A 41 -21.95 4.23 10.26
C GLY A 41 -22.88 3.02 10.40
N VAL A 42 -23.28 2.65 11.63
CA VAL A 42 -24.18 1.51 11.88
C VAL A 42 -25.61 1.93 12.13
N TYR A 43 -25.81 3.11 12.74
CA TYR A 43 -27.12 3.62 13.10
C TYR A 43 -27.54 4.76 12.18
N PRO A 44 -28.83 4.86 11.81
CA PRO A 44 -29.35 5.98 11.04
C PRO A 44 -29.20 7.29 11.83
N GLU A 45 -29.15 8.41 11.12
CA GLU A 45 -28.88 9.76 11.69
C GLU A 45 -29.90 10.21 12.77
N GLN A 46 -30.99 9.49 12.95
CA GLN A 46 -32.00 9.76 13.97
C GLN A 46 -32.37 8.45 14.68
N THR A 47 -31.82 8.25 15.86
CA THR A 47 -32.20 7.18 16.75
C THR A 47 -32.32 7.71 18.17
N ASN A 48 -33.31 7.19 18.93
CA ASN A 48 -33.44 7.46 20.35
C ASN A 48 -32.73 6.42 21.23
N ASP A 49 -32.13 5.41 20.59
CA ASP A 49 -31.57 4.24 21.29
C ASP A 49 -30.14 4.48 21.78
N CYS A 50 -29.45 5.45 21.18
CA CYS A 50 -28.08 5.78 21.55
C CYS A 50 -27.72 7.24 21.17
N LEU A 51 -26.70 7.79 21.82
CA LEU A 51 -26.19 9.15 21.53
C LEU A 51 -25.26 9.14 20.34
N LEU A 52 -25.54 9.95 19.32
CA LEU A 52 -24.67 10.21 18.18
C LEU A 52 -23.56 11.19 18.60
N ALA A 53 -22.53 10.69 19.25
CA ALA A 53 -21.43 11.50 19.77
C ALA A 53 -20.20 11.54 18.85
N GLY A 54 -20.28 10.89 17.69
CA GLY A 54 -19.20 10.79 16.70
C GLY A 54 -18.15 9.72 17.03
N PRO A 55 -17.25 9.46 16.06
CA PRO A 55 -16.29 8.33 16.14
C PRO A 55 -15.36 8.39 17.33
N SER A 56 -14.87 9.58 17.71
CA SER A 56 -13.95 9.75 18.83
C SER A 56 -14.57 9.37 20.17
N ALA A 57 -15.82 9.77 20.44
CA ALA A 57 -16.52 9.43 21.67
C ALA A 57 -16.85 7.94 21.72
N TYR A 58 -17.25 7.34 20.60
CA TYR A 58 -17.46 5.89 20.49
C TYR A 58 -16.20 5.09 20.81
N LEU A 59 -15.05 5.48 20.25
CA LEU A 59 -13.78 4.80 20.53
C LEU A 59 -13.36 4.92 22.00
N ALA A 60 -13.57 6.10 22.62
CA ALA A 60 -13.28 6.29 24.03
C ALA A 60 -14.16 5.43 24.95
N GLU A 61 -15.44 5.28 24.61
CA GLU A 61 -16.36 4.41 25.34
C GLU A 61 -15.98 2.93 25.20
N MET A 62 -15.63 2.49 23.99
CA MET A 62 -15.15 1.12 23.74
C MET A 62 -13.88 0.84 24.56
N GLU A 63 -12.96 1.78 24.65
CA GLU A 63 -11.76 1.64 25.49
C GLU A 63 -12.11 1.51 26.98
N ALA A 64 -13.03 2.36 27.46
CA ALA A 64 -13.50 2.31 28.85
C ALA A 64 -14.17 0.96 29.20
N LEU A 65 -14.82 0.33 28.22
CA LEU A 65 -15.39 -1.02 28.35
C LEU A 65 -14.35 -2.14 28.21
N GLY A 66 -13.08 -1.81 28.04
CA GLY A 66 -11.98 -2.80 27.98
C GLY A 66 -11.78 -3.43 26.60
N PHE A 67 -12.36 -2.90 25.54
CA PHE A 67 -12.07 -3.38 24.18
C PHE A 67 -10.67 -2.96 23.74
N THR A 68 -9.96 -3.88 23.07
CA THR A 68 -8.66 -3.60 22.50
C THR A 68 -8.79 -2.90 21.14
N PHE A 69 -7.84 -2.00 20.83
CA PHE A 69 -7.78 -1.35 19.54
C PHE A 69 -6.81 -2.07 18.58
N PRO A 70 -7.14 -2.11 17.28
CA PRO A 70 -8.41 -1.66 16.68
C PRO A 70 -9.58 -2.61 16.99
N PRO A 71 -10.81 -2.09 17.19
CA PRO A 71 -11.99 -2.91 17.49
C PRO A 71 -12.29 -3.97 16.42
N ARG A 72 -11.94 -3.66 15.17
CA ARG A 72 -12.01 -4.56 14.02
C ARG A 72 -10.63 -4.64 13.38
N PRO A 73 -9.80 -5.63 13.77
CA PRO A 73 -8.48 -5.78 13.19
C PRO A 73 -8.57 -6.13 11.71
N LEU A 74 -7.63 -5.62 10.93
CA LEU A 74 -7.54 -5.93 9.50
C LEU A 74 -7.18 -7.42 9.32
N LEU A 75 -8.00 -8.15 8.56
CA LEU A 75 -7.73 -9.55 8.18
C LEU A 75 -6.75 -9.56 7.00
N LYS A 76 -5.47 -9.40 7.31
CA LYS A 76 -4.38 -9.21 6.37
C LYS A 76 -3.25 -10.21 6.54
N THR A 77 -2.54 -10.45 5.45
CA THR A 77 -1.26 -11.16 5.43
C THR A 77 -0.22 -10.37 4.64
N ARG A 78 1.06 -10.62 4.90
CA ARG A 78 2.12 -10.11 4.03
C ARG A 78 2.29 -11.06 2.86
N PRO A 79 2.52 -10.56 1.64
CA PRO A 79 2.93 -11.40 0.51
C PRO A 79 4.23 -12.16 0.80
N ASP A 80 4.50 -13.18 0.00
CA ASP A 80 5.75 -13.94 0.11
C ASP A 80 6.96 -13.00 -0.07
N PRO A 81 7.89 -12.94 0.90
CA PRO A 81 9.07 -12.09 0.79
C PRO A 81 9.95 -12.41 -0.43
N SER A 82 9.90 -13.63 -0.96
CA SER A 82 10.65 -14.03 -2.15
C SER A 82 10.25 -13.26 -3.40
N LEU A 83 9.04 -12.66 -3.45
CA LEU A 83 8.60 -11.79 -4.54
C LEU A 83 9.49 -10.54 -4.70
N SER A 84 10.23 -10.14 -3.66
CA SER A 84 11.19 -9.04 -3.74
C SER A 84 12.53 -9.45 -4.34
N ASN A 85 12.77 -10.74 -4.61
CA ASN A 85 14.01 -11.21 -5.21
C ASN A 85 14.02 -10.88 -6.71
N LEU A 86 15.12 -10.33 -7.17
CA LEU A 86 15.39 -10.07 -8.57
C LEU A 86 16.50 -11.00 -9.07
N PRO A 87 16.41 -11.49 -10.32
CA PRO A 87 17.46 -12.31 -10.92
C PRO A 87 18.68 -11.50 -11.35
N PHE A 88 18.62 -10.18 -11.25
CA PHE A 88 19.66 -9.25 -11.70
C PHE A 88 20.24 -8.46 -10.53
N LEU A 89 21.50 -8.09 -10.69
CA LEU A 89 22.20 -7.16 -9.80
C LEU A 89 22.26 -5.81 -10.51
N TYR A 90 21.89 -4.75 -9.81
CA TYR A 90 21.81 -3.41 -10.36
C TYR A 90 22.79 -2.48 -9.66
N PHE A 91 23.33 -1.55 -10.41
CA PHE A 91 24.04 -0.40 -9.85
C PHE A 91 23.67 0.89 -10.55
N ARG A 92 23.70 1.97 -9.79
CA ARG A 92 23.57 3.32 -10.29
C ARG A 92 24.92 3.81 -10.80
N LEU A 93 24.94 4.43 -11.96
CA LEU A 93 26.06 5.23 -12.41
C LEU A 93 25.99 6.65 -11.80
N ASP A 94 27.15 7.28 -11.60
CA ASP A 94 27.19 8.68 -11.19
C ASP A 94 26.64 9.59 -12.31
N GLU A 95 26.37 10.85 -11.97
CA GLU A 95 25.70 11.81 -12.85
C GLU A 95 26.61 12.35 -13.97
N GLU A 96 27.85 11.83 -14.09
CA GLU A 96 28.80 12.17 -15.14
C GLU A 96 28.77 11.15 -16.28
N ASP A 97 29.30 11.54 -17.44
CA ASP A 97 29.48 10.64 -18.57
C ASP A 97 30.38 9.46 -18.22
N VAL A 98 29.87 8.24 -18.33
CA VAL A 98 30.59 7.03 -17.94
C VAL A 98 31.02 6.24 -19.18
N PRO A 99 32.33 6.16 -19.50
CA PRO A 99 32.81 5.40 -20.64
C PRO A 99 32.72 3.89 -20.39
N GLN A 100 32.34 3.17 -21.45
CA GLN A 100 32.43 1.71 -21.47
C GLN A 100 33.83 1.26 -21.89
N LEU A 101 34.31 0.17 -21.27
CA LEU A 101 35.66 -0.34 -21.43
C LEU A 101 35.64 -1.70 -22.14
N THR A 102 36.74 -2.06 -22.77
CA THR A 102 36.93 -3.38 -23.44
C THR A 102 37.29 -4.50 -22.47
N GLY A 103 37.59 -4.17 -21.21
CA GLY A 103 37.94 -5.14 -20.16
C GLY A 103 38.23 -4.43 -18.83
N PRO A 104 38.47 -5.19 -17.74
CA PRO A 104 38.92 -4.61 -16.45
C PRO A 104 40.21 -3.84 -16.64
N ALA A 105 40.21 -2.54 -16.31
CA ALA A 105 41.29 -1.60 -16.62
C ALA A 105 41.69 -1.52 -18.10
N GLY A 106 40.81 -1.93 -19.01
CA GLY A 106 41.00 -1.84 -20.48
C GLY A 106 40.78 -0.42 -21.03
N GLY A 107 41.04 -0.25 -22.33
CA GLY A 107 40.74 1.00 -23.02
C GLY A 107 39.22 1.20 -23.22
N GLN A 108 38.84 2.43 -23.52
CA GLN A 108 37.45 2.77 -23.89
C GLN A 108 37.06 2.09 -25.20
N ASN A 109 35.84 1.59 -25.31
CA ASN A 109 35.31 0.97 -26.53
C ASN A 109 34.59 1.99 -27.45
N GLY A 110 34.60 3.25 -27.09
CA GLY A 110 33.95 4.35 -27.83
C GLY A 110 32.47 4.59 -27.49
N GLN A 111 31.90 3.77 -26.59
CA GLN A 111 30.54 3.98 -26.07
C GLN A 111 30.60 4.63 -24.69
N ILE A 112 29.61 5.47 -24.39
CA ILE A 112 29.43 6.13 -23.10
C ILE A 112 27.98 6.01 -22.66
N PHE A 113 27.74 5.98 -21.35
CA PHE A 113 26.46 6.35 -20.79
C PHE A 113 26.50 7.86 -20.52
N PRO A 114 25.56 8.64 -21.09
CA PRO A 114 25.48 10.07 -20.81
C PRO A 114 25.21 10.34 -19.32
N ALA A 115 25.60 11.51 -18.87
CA ALA A 115 25.20 12.03 -17.56
C ALA A 115 23.68 11.99 -17.38
N GLY A 116 23.20 11.52 -16.23
CA GLY A 116 21.76 11.41 -15.95
C GLY A 116 21.38 10.40 -14.90
N PHE A 117 20.10 10.01 -14.93
CA PHE A 117 19.54 9.01 -14.03
C PHE A 117 19.71 7.60 -14.62
N VAL A 118 20.91 7.01 -14.44
CA VAL A 118 21.32 5.79 -15.12
C VAL A 118 21.48 4.63 -14.15
N TYR A 119 20.74 3.55 -14.40
CA TYR A 119 20.87 2.28 -13.70
C TYR A 119 21.06 1.15 -14.70
N VAL A 120 22.07 0.31 -14.45
CA VAL A 120 22.43 -0.82 -15.32
C VAL A 120 22.55 -2.10 -14.54
N THR A 121 22.33 -3.21 -15.22
CA THR A 121 22.61 -4.55 -14.68
C THR A 121 24.04 -4.96 -14.93
N TYR A 122 24.60 -5.81 -14.06
CA TYR A 122 25.91 -6.41 -14.27
C TYR A 122 25.87 -7.92 -14.03
N VAL A 123 26.72 -8.65 -14.74
CA VAL A 123 26.79 -10.10 -14.72
C VAL A 123 28.07 -10.60 -14.02
N ASP A 124 29.07 -9.75 -13.91
CA ASP A 124 30.34 -10.09 -13.22
C ASP A 124 30.97 -8.86 -12.57
N ARG A 125 31.79 -9.09 -11.56
CA ARG A 125 32.51 -8.06 -10.79
C ARG A 125 33.93 -8.52 -10.52
N VAL A 126 34.90 -7.74 -10.94
CA VAL A 126 36.33 -8.04 -10.75
C VAL A 126 37.00 -6.94 -9.95
N ASP A 127 37.76 -7.31 -8.94
CA ASP A 127 38.72 -6.44 -8.24
C ASP A 127 40.13 -6.73 -8.76
N THR A 128 40.72 -5.75 -9.41
CA THR A 128 42.07 -5.86 -9.98
C THR A 128 43.17 -5.47 -9.02
N GLY A 129 42.85 -5.08 -7.77
CA GLY A 129 43.75 -4.43 -6.84
C GLY A 129 44.06 -2.96 -7.17
N LYS A 130 43.69 -2.50 -8.37
CA LYS A 130 43.76 -1.09 -8.79
C LYS A 130 42.38 -0.43 -8.89
N GLY A 131 41.31 -1.22 -8.77
CA GLY A 131 39.96 -0.79 -8.81
C GLY A 131 39.00 -1.94 -9.09
N ILE A 132 37.73 -1.71 -8.80
CA ILE A 132 36.59 -2.62 -9.07
C ILE A 132 36.07 -2.31 -10.46
N TYR A 133 35.71 -3.36 -11.20
CA TYR A 133 35.08 -3.25 -12.52
C TYR A 133 33.88 -4.16 -12.57
N TYR A 134 32.83 -3.72 -13.26
CA TYR A 134 31.59 -4.45 -13.47
C TYR A 134 31.42 -4.78 -14.95
N MET A 135 31.13 -6.03 -15.26
CA MET A 135 30.84 -6.46 -16.62
C MET A 135 29.35 -6.37 -16.90
N LEU A 136 28.99 -5.68 -17.95
CA LEU A 136 27.62 -5.64 -18.48
C LEU A 136 27.33 -6.92 -19.28
N GLU A 137 26.05 -7.21 -19.49
CA GLU A 137 25.63 -8.35 -20.32
C GLU A 137 26.15 -8.25 -21.77
N SER A 138 26.35 -7.05 -22.28
CA SER A 138 26.99 -6.80 -23.59
C SER A 138 28.46 -7.24 -23.66
N GLY A 139 29.06 -7.62 -22.53
CA GLY A 139 30.49 -7.90 -22.42
C GLY A 139 31.37 -6.65 -22.24
N ALA A 140 30.80 -5.46 -22.31
CA ALA A 140 31.51 -4.23 -21.96
C ALA A 140 31.72 -4.13 -20.45
N TRP A 141 32.72 -3.34 -20.04
CA TRP A 141 33.06 -3.15 -18.64
C TRP A 141 32.89 -1.68 -18.23
N ILE A 142 32.59 -1.46 -16.97
CA ILE A 142 32.48 -0.14 -16.35
C ILE A 142 33.37 -0.11 -15.11
N ALA A 143 34.11 0.99 -14.94
CA ALA A 143 34.87 1.23 -13.73
C ALA A 143 33.92 1.43 -12.54
N GLY A 144 34.17 0.73 -11.45
CA GLY A 144 33.35 0.80 -10.24
C GLY A 144 33.49 2.09 -9.44
N GLN A 145 34.46 2.94 -9.80
CA GLN A 145 34.55 4.29 -9.27
C GLN A 145 33.35 5.09 -9.80
N GLY A 146 32.47 5.53 -8.88
CA GLY A 146 31.23 6.19 -9.25
C GLY A 146 30.02 5.26 -9.45
N ALA A 147 30.16 3.94 -9.28
CA ALA A 147 29.06 3.00 -9.31
C ALA A 147 28.59 2.66 -7.89
N ARG A 148 27.29 2.76 -7.64
CA ARG A 148 26.66 2.37 -6.36
C ARG A 148 25.68 1.24 -6.58
N VAL A 149 25.86 0.15 -5.85
CA VAL A 149 24.89 -0.96 -5.87
C VAL A 149 23.53 -0.47 -5.39
N SER A 150 22.49 -0.81 -6.11
CA SER A 150 21.13 -0.42 -5.74
C SER A 150 20.65 -1.15 -4.51
N GLU A 151 20.08 -0.42 -3.57
CA GLU A 151 19.34 -0.98 -2.44
C GLU A 151 17.88 -1.12 -2.86
N ILE A 152 17.38 -2.36 -2.84
CA ILE A 152 16.00 -2.67 -3.16
C ILE A 152 15.15 -2.45 -1.91
N SER A 153 13.99 -1.79 -2.06
CA SER A 153 13.06 -1.62 -0.95
C SER A 153 12.56 -2.96 -0.44
N ALA A 154 12.65 -3.15 0.88
CA ALA A 154 12.04 -4.30 1.56
C ALA A 154 10.54 -4.09 1.87
N PHE A 155 9.99 -2.94 1.54
CA PHE A 155 8.57 -2.66 1.72
C PHE A 155 7.74 -3.58 0.83
N GLN A 156 6.69 -4.15 1.43
CA GLN A 156 5.63 -4.87 0.72
C GLN A 156 4.29 -4.41 1.26
N GLY A 157 3.33 -4.27 0.36
CA GLY A 157 1.92 -4.08 0.66
C GLY A 157 1.32 -5.27 1.41
N LEU A 158 0.01 -5.35 1.39
CA LEU A 158 -0.74 -6.35 2.17
C LEU A 158 -1.79 -7.03 1.33
N GLU A 159 -1.91 -8.34 1.50
CA GLU A 159 -3.03 -9.13 1.02
C GLU A 159 -4.16 -9.12 2.06
N PHE A 160 -5.41 -9.11 1.59
CA PHE A 160 -6.59 -9.08 2.42
C PHE A 160 -7.47 -10.31 2.15
N ARG A 161 -8.13 -10.80 3.19
CA ARG A 161 -9.12 -11.89 3.11
C ARG A 161 -10.55 -11.39 3.02
N SER A 162 -10.76 -10.12 3.31
CA SER A 162 -12.02 -9.39 3.17
C SER A 162 -11.71 -7.91 3.10
N THR A 163 -12.57 -7.17 2.41
CA THR A 163 -12.46 -5.70 2.31
C THR A 163 -12.50 -5.08 3.72
N PRO A 164 -11.50 -4.25 4.08
CA PRO A 164 -11.52 -3.49 5.32
C PRO A 164 -12.75 -2.59 5.40
N HIS A 165 -13.36 -2.51 6.58
CA HIS A 165 -14.54 -1.67 6.78
C HIS A 165 -14.21 -0.18 6.84
N ASN A 166 -13.07 0.16 7.45
CA ASN A 166 -12.59 1.54 7.58
C ASN A 166 -11.49 1.83 6.56
N PRO A 167 -11.29 3.09 6.16
CA PRO A 167 -10.07 3.50 5.50
C PRO A 167 -8.85 3.06 6.32
N PHE A 168 -7.80 2.67 5.64
CA PHE A 168 -6.58 2.17 6.27
C PHE A 168 -5.36 2.58 5.44
N GLY A 169 -4.17 2.50 6.03
CA GLY A 169 -2.97 2.85 5.29
C GLY A 169 -1.70 2.85 6.12
N TRP A 170 -0.68 3.46 5.58
CA TRP A 170 0.67 3.44 6.14
C TRP A 170 1.18 4.83 6.42
N ALA A 171 1.86 5.00 7.56
CA ALA A 171 2.77 6.11 7.71
C ALA A 171 3.89 5.99 6.66
N PHE A 172 4.21 7.04 5.93
CA PHE A 172 5.37 7.09 5.04
C PHE A 172 6.45 8.05 5.52
N GLU A 173 6.18 8.71 6.66
CA GLU A 173 7.14 9.50 7.44
C GLU A 173 7.14 9.07 8.91
N TYR A 174 8.11 9.54 9.68
CA TYR A 174 8.09 9.45 11.13
C TYR A 174 7.09 10.46 11.70
N ILE A 175 6.09 9.98 12.43
CA ILE A 175 4.95 10.80 12.89
C ILE A 175 4.77 10.69 14.40
N PRO A 176 4.86 11.79 15.17
CA PRO A 176 4.39 11.81 16.56
C PRO A 176 2.86 11.77 16.59
N VAL A 177 2.29 10.88 17.38
CA VAL A 177 0.84 10.76 17.57
C VAL A 177 0.39 11.81 18.60
N LYS A 178 -0.62 12.60 18.25
CA LYS A 178 -1.17 13.69 19.08
C LYS A 178 -2.45 13.24 19.81
N LYS A 179 -2.73 13.86 20.97
CA LYS A 179 -3.97 13.59 21.74
C LYS A 179 -5.21 14.25 21.16
N ALA A 180 -5.04 15.25 20.31
CA ALA A 180 -6.09 15.94 19.59
C ALA A 180 -5.53 16.53 18.28
N PRO A 181 -6.38 16.93 17.30
CA PRO A 181 -5.94 17.63 16.10
C PRO A 181 -5.14 18.92 16.44
N GLY A 182 -4.09 19.19 15.67
CA GLY A 182 -3.30 20.43 15.75
C GLY A 182 -1.87 20.23 16.26
N TYR A 183 -0.95 21.05 15.74
CA TYR A 183 0.49 20.98 16.03
C TYR A 183 0.82 21.25 17.49
N ASN A 184 0.06 22.15 18.15
CA ASN A 184 0.29 22.57 19.52
C ASN A 184 -0.35 21.64 20.57
N THR A 185 -0.99 20.56 20.16
CA THR A 185 -1.61 19.58 21.06
C THR A 185 -0.57 18.64 21.65
N PRO A 186 -0.78 18.14 22.88
CA PRO A 186 0.15 17.20 23.51
C PRO A 186 0.32 15.93 22.70
N GLU A 187 1.53 15.38 22.72
CA GLU A 187 1.81 14.06 22.18
C GLU A 187 1.33 12.94 23.12
N THR A 188 0.98 11.81 22.54
CA THR A 188 0.61 10.62 23.34
C THR A 188 1.84 9.88 23.88
N GLY A 189 3.02 10.12 23.27
CA GLY A 189 4.24 9.35 23.47
C GLY A 189 4.41 8.18 22.48
N ARG A 190 3.37 7.89 21.67
CA ARG A 190 3.46 6.94 20.56
C ARG A 190 4.00 7.64 19.32
N TYR A 191 4.75 6.91 18.53
CA TYR A 191 5.28 7.34 17.23
C TYR A 191 4.97 6.30 16.18
N LEU A 192 4.68 6.74 14.96
CA LEU A 192 4.55 5.87 13.79
C LEU A 192 5.84 5.92 12.96
N TYR A 193 6.22 4.77 12.47
CA TYR A 193 7.43 4.59 11.66
C TYR A 193 7.07 4.32 10.20
N PRO A 194 7.82 4.91 9.25
CA PRO A 194 7.54 4.79 7.83
C PRO A 194 7.52 3.32 7.39
N PHE A 195 6.47 2.93 6.63
CA PHE A 195 6.27 1.61 6.04
C PHE A 195 6.24 0.42 7.02
N VAL A 196 6.23 0.69 8.32
CA VAL A 196 6.13 -0.30 9.39
C VAL A 196 4.74 -0.27 9.99
N ASP A 197 4.28 0.93 10.37
CA ASP A 197 3.01 1.10 11.06
C ASP A 197 1.84 1.20 10.08
N LEU A 198 0.93 0.25 10.23
CA LEU A 198 -0.36 0.24 9.58
C LEU A 198 -1.39 0.84 10.54
N LEU A 199 -2.26 1.67 10.00
CA LEU A 199 -3.31 2.35 10.76
C LEU A 199 -4.69 2.18 10.10
N GLN A 200 -5.74 2.36 10.89
CA GLN A 200 -7.11 2.55 10.40
C GLN A 200 -7.54 3.95 10.75
N VAL A 201 -8.32 4.59 9.86
CA VAL A 201 -8.86 5.93 10.07
C VAL A 201 -10.31 5.82 10.49
N TYR A 202 -10.66 6.45 11.62
CA TYR A 202 -12.01 6.45 12.19
C TYR A 202 -12.73 7.78 12.01
N ASP A 203 -11.99 8.87 11.88
CA ASP A 203 -12.49 10.23 11.65
C ASP A 203 -11.41 11.10 11.03
N THR A 204 -11.80 12.19 10.37
CA THR A 204 -10.87 13.23 9.88
C THR A 204 -11.38 14.59 10.29
N LYS A 205 -10.52 15.43 10.85
CA LYS A 205 -10.85 16.81 11.25
C LYS A 205 -9.81 17.78 10.75
N SER A 206 -10.28 18.88 10.17
CA SER A 206 -9.44 20.02 9.80
C SER A 206 -9.18 20.92 11.02
N MET A 207 -7.92 21.23 11.26
CA MET A 207 -7.48 22.20 12.26
C MET A 207 -6.38 23.08 11.66
N ASP A 208 -6.59 24.40 11.67
CA ASP A 208 -5.66 25.39 11.11
C ASP A 208 -5.28 25.11 9.62
N GLY A 209 -6.25 24.63 8.82
CA GLY A 209 -6.06 24.31 7.40
C GLY A 209 -5.30 23.02 7.14
N VAL A 210 -5.11 22.18 8.16
CA VAL A 210 -4.46 20.86 8.05
C VAL A 210 -5.45 19.79 8.52
N ASP A 211 -5.56 18.72 7.74
CA ASP A 211 -6.37 17.57 8.09
C ASP A 211 -5.62 16.61 9.02
N TRP A 212 -6.33 16.11 10.00
CA TRP A 212 -5.85 15.18 11.02
C TRP A 212 -6.74 13.95 11.04
N ASN A 213 -6.14 12.79 10.99
CA ASN A 213 -6.81 11.50 11.03
C ASN A 213 -6.82 10.92 12.44
N LEU A 214 -8.00 10.54 12.94
CA LEU A 214 -8.19 9.76 14.16
C LEU A 214 -7.86 8.30 13.88
N ILE A 215 -6.85 7.77 14.57
CA ILE A 215 -6.36 6.39 14.37
C ILE A 215 -6.55 5.48 15.59
N GLY A 216 -7.05 6.03 16.67
CA GLY A 216 -7.32 5.34 17.93
C GLY A 216 -7.96 6.28 18.94
N SER A 217 -8.26 5.80 20.16
CA SER A 217 -8.83 6.61 21.20
C SER A 217 -7.89 7.78 21.56
N ASN A 218 -8.32 9.01 21.28
CA ASN A 218 -7.51 10.23 21.46
C ASN A 218 -6.14 10.16 20.76
N GLU A 219 -6.04 9.46 19.65
CA GLU A 219 -4.83 9.31 18.85
C GLU A 219 -5.04 9.93 17.46
N TRP A 220 -4.34 11.03 17.19
CA TRP A 220 -4.45 11.78 15.95
C TRP A 220 -3.11 11.93 15.26
N VAL A 221 -3.13 11.81 13.94
CA VAL A 221 -1.96 12.00 13.07
C VAL A 221 -2.27 12.97 11.95
N GLU A 222 -1.27 13.66 11.48
CA GLU A 222 -1.39 14.57 10.34
C GLU A 222 -1.68 13.76 9.06
N ALA A 223 -2.79 14.08 8.38
CA ALA A 223 -3.27 13.30 7.23
C ALA A 223 -2.25 13.23 6.09
N ARG A 224 -1.57 14.35 5.76
CA ARG A 224 -0.58 14.39 4.67
C ARG A 224 0.71 13.58 4.91
N LYS A 225 0.83 12.88 6.04
CA LYS A 225 1.99 12.01 6.37
C LYS A 225 1.65 10.54 6.34
N VAL A 226 0.43 10.23 5.94
CA VAL A 226 -0.08 8.86 5.81
C VAL A 226 -0.67 8.67 4.42
N ALA A 227 -0.43 7.52 3.83
CA ALA A 227 -1.02 7.10 2.57
C ALA A 227 -2.23 6.22 2.87
N ILE A 228 -3.43 6.66 2.49
CA ILE A 228 -4.69 6.03 2.89
C ILE A 228 -5.37 5.37 1.70
N VAL A 229 -5.79 4.13 1.88
CA VAL A 229 -6.70 3.40 1.00
C VAL A 229 -8.11 3.53 1.56
N THR A 230 -9.01 4.13 0.78
CA THR A 230 -10.43 4.18 1.10
C THR A 230 -11.15 3.09 0.30
N PRO A 231 -11.67 2.04 0.96
CA PRO A 231 -12.40 0.98 0.28
C PRO A 231 -13.58 1.50 -0.53
N LYS A 232 -13.80 0.94 -1.71
CA LYS A 232 -14.92 1.29 -2.59
C LYS A 232 -15.97 0.17 -2.58
N ASP A 233 -17.24 0.56 -2.50
CA ASP A 233 -18.37 -0.37 -2.46
C ASP A 233 -18.78 -0.87 -3.86
N SER A 234 -18.30 -0.22 -4.92
CA SER A 234 -18.67 -0.53 -6.30
C SER A 234 -17.52 -0.26 -7.29
N PRO A 235 -17.51 -0.98 -8.42
CA PRO A 235 -16.57 -0.72 -9.48
C PRO A 235 -16.69 0.71 -10.05
N PRO A 236 -15.61 1.26 -10.64
CA PRO A 236 -15.65 2.53 -11.35
C PRO A 236 -16.67 2.57 -12.48
N GLU A 237 -17.25 3.75 -12.73
CA GLU A 237 -18.19 3.94 -13.84
C GLU A 237 -17.53 3.63 -15.19
N GLY A 238 -18.26 2.98 -16.08
CA GLY A 238 -17.76 2.55 -17.40
C GLY A 238 -16.98 1.23 -17.41
N MET A 239 -16.72 0.65 -16.25
CA MET A 239 -16.07 -0.65 -16.16
C MET A 239 -17.07 -1.80 -16.37
N THR A 240 -16.62 -2.88 -16.97
CA THR A 240 -17.35 -4.15 -17.05
C THR A 240 -16.60 -5.21 -16.22
N GLY A 241 -17.36 -5.94 -15.38
CA GLY A 241 -16.77 -6.95 -14.49
C GLY A 241 -16.54 -6.44 -13.07
N ASN A 242 -15.78 -7.21 -12.30
CA ASN A 242 -15.61 -7.02 -10.86
C ASN A 242 -14.13 -7.12 -10.42
N ARG A 243 -13.20 -6.97 -11.39
CA ARG A 243 -11.74 -6.98 -11.18
C ARG A 243 -11.13 -5.69 -11.69
N TRP A 244 -10.41 -4.97 -10.85
CA TRP A 244 -9.69 -3.76 -11.27
C TRP A 244 -8.54 -3.41 -10.32
N ILE A 245 -7.67 -2.57 -10.80
CA ILE A 245 -6.61 -1.91 -10.04
C ILE A 245 -7.05 -0.48 -9.83
N ASP A 246 -7.16 -0.05 -8.58
CA ASP A 246 -7.57 1.28 -8.15
C ASP A 246 -6.32 2.09 -7.76
N VAL A 247 -6.10 3.24 -8.38
CA VAL A 247 -4.92 4.08 -8.15
C VAL A 247 -5.34 5.46 -7.73
N ASP A 248 -5.08 5.81 -6.49
CA ASP A 248 -5.31 7.13 -5.92
C ASP A 248 -4.03 7.97 -5.99
N LEU A 249 -4.04 9.01 -6.84
CA LEU A 249 -2.90 9.90 -7.02
C LEU A 249 -2.74 10.91 -5.87
N ALA A 250 -3.82 11.24 -5.17
CA ALA A 250 -3.77 12.13 -4.01
C ALA A 250 -3.13 11.42 -2.82
N GLU A 251 -3.54 10.18 -2.56
CA GLU A 251 -3.06 9.36 -1.46
C GLU A 251 -1.79 8.57 -1.79
N GLN A 252 -1.39 8.51 -3.06
CA GLN A 252 -0.28 7.69 -3.55
C GLN A 252 -0.41 6.22 -3.14
N THR A 253 -1.62 5.67 -3.29
CA THR A 253 -1.96 4.29 -2.98
C THR A 253 -2.49 3.54 -4.18
N LEU A 254 -2.37 2.21 -4.11
CA LEU A 254 -2.95 1.28 -5.06
C LEU A 254 -3.68 0.19 -4.29
N ALA A 255 -4.94 -0.06 -4.68
CA ALA A 255 -5.73 -1.17 -4.18
C ALA A 255 -6.15 -2.08 -5.35
N VAL A 256 -6.18 -3.37 -5.11
CA VAL A 256 -6.55 -4.38 -6.10
C VAL A 256 -7.85 -5.04 -5.66
N TYR A 257 -8.82 -5.02 -6.55
CA TYR A 257 -10.13 -5.61 -6.32
C TYR A 257 -10.32 -6.87 -7.17
N ASP A 258 -10.81 -7.92 -6.53
CA ASP A 258 -11.27 -9.14 -7.18
C ASP A 258 -12.64 -9.52 -6.59
N ASN A 259 -13.64 -9.76 -7.45
CA ASN A 259 -15.02 -9.94 -7.03
C ASN A 259 -15.59 -8.80 -6.15
N ASN A 260 -15.20 -7.56 -6.44
CA ASN A 260 -15.50 -6.34 -5.67
C ASN A 260 -14.92 -6.32 -4.24
N GLU A 261 -14.03 -7.25 -3.91
CA GLU A 261 -13.34 -7.29 -2.62
C GLU A 261 -11.89 -6.82 -2.78
N ILE A 262 -11.38 -6.06 -1.83
CA ILE A 262 -9.95 -5.74 -1.79
C ILE A 262 -9.17 -7.02 -1.49
N VAL A 263 -8.31 -7.41 -2.41
CA VAL A 263 -7.41 -8.56 -2.25
C VAL A 263 -5.97 -8.15 -1.96
N PHE A 264 -5.59 -6.94 -2.34
CA PHE A 264 -4.25 -6.40 -2.09
C PHE A 264 -4.28 -4.87 -2.03
N ALA A 265 -3.38 -4.26 -1.27
CA ALA A 265 -3.15 -2.82 -1.30
C ALA A 265 -1.70 -2.48 -0.94
N THR A 266 -1.21 -1.35 -1.49
CA THR A 266 0.15 -0.87 -1.28
C THR A 266 0.27 0.64 -1.46
N VAL A 267 1.46 1.17 -1.14
CA VAL A 267 1.86 2.56 -1.38
C VAL A 267 2.70 2.63 -2.65
N ILE A 268 2.45 3.63 -3.48
CA ILE A 268 3.08 3.81 -4.79
C ILE A 268 3.88 5.12 -4.87
N ALA A 269 4.51 5.34 -6.03
CA ALA A 269 5.00 6.64 -6.44
C ALA A 269 4.58 6.91 -7.90
N SER A 270 3.68 7.88 -8.09
CA SER A 270 3.17 8.28 -9.40
C SER A 270 4.03 9.34 -10.08
N GLY A 271 3.57 9.84 -11.23
CA GLY A 271 4.21 10.90 -11.98
C GLY A 271 4.25 12.24 -11.24
N LEU A 272 5.43 12.90 -11.28
CA LEU A 272 5.64 14.26 -10.78
C LEU A 272 5.46 15.26 -11.90
N GLU A 273 4.97 16.47 -11.59
CA GLU A 273 4.91 17.58 -12.53
C GLU A 273 6.27 17.83 -13.25
N PRO A 274 6.30 18.00 -14.57
CA PRO A 274 5.19 18.05 -15.52
C PRO A 274 4.76 16.67 -16.08
N PHE A 275 5.36 15.59 -15.63
CA PHE A 275 5.15 14.22 -16.14
C PHE A 275 4.05 13.47 -15.37
N PHE A 276 2.88 14.05 -15.24
CA PHE A 276 1.80 13.44 -14.47
C PHE A 276 1.39 12.06 -14.95
N THR A 277 0.98 11.20 -14.00
CA THR A 277 0.17 10.01 -14.32
C THR A 277 -1.24 10.46 -14.69
N ARG A 278 -1.75 10.04 -15.84
CA ARG A 278 -3.05 10.53 -16.35
C ARG A 278 -4.22 9.89 -15.61
N PRO A 279 -5.15 10.69 -15.05
CA PRO A 279 -6.41 10.17 -14.54
C PRO A 279 -7.29 9.59 -15.68
N GLY A 280 -8.02 8.52 -15.39
CA GLY A 280 -8.91 7.87 -16.34
C GLY A 280 -9.12 6.39 -16.05
N LEU A 281 -9.96 5.77 -16.85
CA LEU A 281 -10.18 4.32 -16.86
C LEU A 281 -9.44 3.72 -18.04
N PHE A 282 -8.51 2.82 -17.77
CA PHE A 282 -7.63 2.18 -18.74
C PHE A 282 -7.73 0.67 -18.64
N GLN A 283 -7.03 -0.03 -19.54
CA GLN A 283 -6.83 -1.48 -19.45
C GLN A 283 -5.35 -1.79 -19.66
N ILE A 284 -4.85 -2.78 -18.96
CA ILE A 284 -3.51 -3.33 -19.25
C ILE A 284 -3.54 -3.90 -20.66
N TYR A 285 -2.68 -3.39 -21.55
CA TYR A 285 -2.62 -3.85 -22.93
C TYR A 285 -1.37 -4.69 -23.26
N GLU A 286 -0.32 -4.58 -22.41
CA GLU A 286 0.92 -5.35 -22.56
C GLU A 286 1.55 -5.62 -21.20
N LYS A 287 2.17 -6.81 -21.07
CA LYS A 287 2.93 -7.21 -19.87
C LYS A 287 4.29 -7.75 -20.30
N LYS A 288 5.33 -7.30 -19.61
CA LYS A 288 6.72 -7.76 -19.83
C LYS A 288 7.36 -8.07 -18.48
N GLU A 289 8.07 -9.20 -18.40
CA GLU A 289 8.82 -9.54 -17.18
C GLU A 289 9.91 -8.51 -16.90
N THR A 290 10.55 -8.01 -17.95
CA THR A 290 11.53 -6.92 -17.88
C THR A 290 11.43 -6.01 -19.11
N GLU A 291 11.73 -4.73 -18.92
CA GLU A 291 11.74 -3.72 -19.98
C GLU A 291 12.88 -2.73 -19.75
N ASN A 292 13.54 -2.30 -20.82
CA ASN A 292 14.50 -1.20 -20.74
C ASN A 292 13.76 0.13 -20.95
N MET A 293 13.79 1.00 -19.95
CA MET A 293 13.15 2.30 -20.04
C MET A 293 14.20 3.39 -20.19
N ARG A 294 13.97 4.30 -21.13
CA ARG A 294 14.91 5.39 -21.39
C ARG A 294 14.23 6.64 -21.90
N ASN A 295 14.85 7.78 -21.64
CA ASN A 295 14.61 9.04 -22.35
C ASN A 295 15.89 9.42 -23.10
N SER A 296 15.76 9.77 -24.37
CA SER A 296 16.90 10.19 -25.20
C SER A 296 17.16 11.69 -25.15
N ASP A 297 16.32 12.49 -24.51
CA ASP A 297 16.56 13.91 -24.29
C ASP A 297 17.72 14.08 -23.29
N LEU A 298 18.82 14.66 -23.74
CA LEU A 298 20.01 14.86 -22.89
C LEU A 298 19.81 15.89 -21.78
N THR A 299 18.75 16.67 -21.81
CA THR A 299 18.41 17.61 -20.73
C THR A 299 17.68 16.92 -19.57
N ASP A 300 17.12 15.73 -19.82
CA ASP A 300 16.41 14.90 -18.85
C ASP A 300 16.69 13.41 -19.13
N PHE A 301 17.97 13.09 -19.36
CA PHE A 301 18.37 11.73 -19.72
C PHE A 301 18.18 10.75 -18.57
N TYR A 302 17.49 9.66 -18.87
CA TYR A 302 17.49 8.49 -18.00
C TYR A 302 17.66 7.19 -18.82
N TYR A 303 18.24 6.20 -18.18
CA TYR A 303 18.32 4.83 -18.68
C TYR A 303 18.15 3.85 -17.50
N LEU A 304 17.13 3.03 -17.56
CA LEU A 304 16.77 2.04 -16.56
C LEU A 304 16.78 0.67 -17.22
N ASP A 305 17.82 -0.10 -16.93
CA ASP A 305 17.99 -1.43 -17.47
C ASP A 305 17.08 -2.43 -16.77
N ARG A 306 16.44 -3.33 -17.52
CA ARG A 306 15.64 -4.47 -17.04
C ARG A 306 14.66 -4.10 -15.92
N VAL A 307 13.84 -3.08 -16.15
CA VAL A 307 12.75 -2.69 -15.22
C VAL A 307 11.78 -3.87 -15.08
N PRO A 308 11.60 -4.42 -13.88
CA PRO A 308 10.87 -5.66 -13.69
C PRO A 308 9.36 -5.46 -13.62
N TRP A 309 8.63 -6.50 -14.03
CA TRP A 309 7.19 -6.66 -13.85
C TRP A 309 6.37 -5.51 -14.45
N THR A 310 6.73 -5.13 -15.69
CA THR A 310 6.15 -3.98 -16.39
C THR A 310 4.80 -4.33 -17.01
N MET A 311 3.78 -3.52 -16.72
CA MET A 311 2.42 -3.64 -17.23
C MET A 311 1.95 -2.31 -17.79
N TYR A 312 1.92 -2.17 -19.11
CA TYR A 312 1.51 -0.96 -19.80
C TYR A 312 -0.01 -0.81 -19.82
N PHE A 313 -0.52 0.39 -19.46
CA PHE A 313 -1.96 0.68 -19.43
C PHE A 313 -2.37 1.97 -20.17
N ASP A 314 -1.48 2.95 -20.30
CA ASP A 314 -1.75 4.21 -21.00
C ASP A 314 -0.52 4.65 -21.79
N LYS A 315 -0.46 4.35 -23.09
CA LYS A 315 0.69 4.63 -23.95
C LYS A 315 2.00 4.11 -23.32
N ALA A 316 2.99 4.98 -23.08
CA ALA A 316 4.24 4.61 -22.44
C ALA A 316 4.14 4.54 -20.89
N ARG A 317 2.96 4.75 -20.28
CA ARG A 317 2.78 4.66 -18.83
C ARG A 317 2.48 3.22 -18.41
N ALA A 318 3.21 2.78 -17.40
CA ALA A 318 3.13 1.41 -16.90
C ALA A 318 3.10 1.36 -15.37
N LEU A 319 2.56 0.27 -14.84
CA LEU A 319 2.82 -0.19 -13.47
C LEU A 319 4.07 -1.09 -13.53
N HIS A 320 5.04 -0.85 -12.66
CA HIS A 320 6.28 -1.64 -12.68
C HIS A 320 7.05 -1.58 -11.36
N GLY A 321 7.96 -2.53 -11.14
CA GLY A 321 8.87 -2.51 -10.00
C GLY A 321 9.99 -1.46 -10.17
N ALA A 322 10.20 -0.66 -9.11
CA ALA A 322 11.21 0.38 -9.10
C ALA A 322 12.37 -0.01 -8.16
N TYR A 323 13.33 -0.77 -8.65
CA TYR A 323 14.51 -1.23 -7.90
C TYR A 323 15.46 -0.08 -7.49
N TRP A 324 15.25 1.11 -8.01
CA TRP A 324 16.03 2.33 -7.67
C TRP A 324 15.37 3.19 -6.59
N ARG A 325 14.22 2.76 -6.04
CA ARG A 325 13.49 3.50 -5.02
C ARG A 325 13.40 2.74 -3.72
N THR A 326 13.63 3.46 -2.63
CA THR A 326 13.41 2.97 -1.26
C THR A 326 12.25 3.70 -0.58
N ARG A 327 11.73 4.76 -1.18
CA ARG A 327 10.64 5.59 -0.65
C ARG A 327 9.50 5.67 -1.65
N PHE A 328 8.30 5.51 -1.14
CA PHE A 328 7.02 5.64 -1.83
C PHE A 328 6.14 6.66 -1.08
N GLY A 329 4.92 6.92 -1.54
CA GLY A 329 4.01 7.89 -0.93
C GLY A 329 4.12 9.31 -1.48
N TYR A 330 4.95 9.52 -2.53
CA TYR A 330 5.12 10.82 -3.19
C TYR A 330 5.18 10.67 -4.71
N PRO A 331 4.66 11.63 -5.49
CA PRO A 331 4.91 11.70 -6.93
C PRO A 331 6.40 11.89 -7.21
N GLN A 332 7.00 11.05 -8.06
CA GLN A 332 8.44 11.04 -8.30
C GLN A 332 8.84 10.49 -9.68
N SER A 333 7.89 10.00 -10.49
CA SER A 333 8.17 9.35 -11.76
C SER A 333 7.89 10.27 -12.95
N HIS A 334 8.22 9.79 -14.15
CA HIS A 334 7.87 10.42 -15.43
C HIS A 334 6.52 9.93 -15.97
N GLY A 335 5.56 9.65 -15.07
CA GLY A 335 4.20 9.24 -15.41
C GLY A 335 3.86 7.78 -15.16
N CYS A 336 4.84 6.90 -14.99
CA CYS A 336 4.61 5.52 -14.56
C CYS A 336 4.18 5.44 -13.10
N ILE A 337 3.53 4.35 -12.74
CA ILE A 337 3.20 3.99 -11.36
C ILE A 337 4.28 3.05 -10.85
N ASN A 338 5.17 3.59 -10.00
CA ASN A 338 6.25 2.83 -9.40
C ASN A 338 5.78 2.10 -8.15
N LEU A 339 6.02 0.80 -8.09
CA LEU A 339 5.79 -0.07 -6.95
C LEU A 339 7.12 -0.56 -6.38
N SER A 340 7.11 -1.05 -5.14
CA SER A 340 8.21 -1.90 -4.67
C SER A 340 8.34 -3.12 -5.59
N VAL A 341 9.54 -3.70 -5.64
CA VAL A 341 9.76 -4.87 -6.50
C VAL A 341 8.82 -6.02 -6.15
N GLY A 342 8.63 -6.29 -4.85
CA GLY A 342 7.75 -7.35 -4.38
C GLY A 342 6.28 -7.11 -4.72
N ASP A 343 5.83 -5.87 -4.61
CA ASP A 343 4.44 -5.50 -4.94
C ASP A 343 4.17 -5.55 -6.44
N ALA A 344 5.12 -5.09 -7.25
CA ALA A 344 5.02 -5.21 -8.70
C ALA A 344 4.99 -6.66 -9.17
N HIS A 345 5.79 -7.54 -8.54
CA HIS A 345 5.80 -8.96 -8.83
C HIS A 345 4.47 -9.63 -8.45
N TRP A 346 3.96 -9.31 -7.25
CA TRP A 346 2.64 -9.77 -6.82
C TRP A 346 1.56 -9.35 -7.82
N LEU A 347 1.54 -8.06 -8.16
CA LEU A 347 0.55 -7.49 -9.08
C LEU A 347 0.69 -8.08 -10.49
N TYR A 348 1.92 -8.28 -10.97
CA TYR A 348 2.18 -8.91 -12.25
C TYR A 348 1.63 -10.35 -12.33
N ASN A 349 1.78 -11.13 -11.24
CA ASN A 349 1.23 -12.48 -11.18
C ASN A 349 -0.29 -12.51 -11.12
N TRP A 350 -0.90 -11.52 -10.45
CA TRP A 350 -2.35 -11.41 -10.33
C TRP A 350 -3.00 -10.86 -11.61
N ALA A 351 -2.46 -9.81 -12.20
CA ALA A 351 -3.08 -9.07 -13.31
C ALA A 351 -2.99 -9.81 -14.65
N ASN A 352 -3.99 -9.62 -15.49
CA ASN A 352 -4.03 -10.09 -16.86
C ASN A 352 -4.10 -8.91 -17.84
N VAL A 353 -3.69 -9.15 -19.11
CA VAL A 353 -4.00 -8.20 -20.19
C VAL A 353 -5.52 -8.10 -20.31
N GLY A 354 -6.03 -6.87 -20.33
CA GLY A 354 -7.45 -6.56 -20.31
C GLY A 354 -8.02 -6.19 -18.93
N ASP A 355 -7.30 -6.45 -17.82
CA ASP A 355 -7.73 -5.97 -16.50
C ASP A 355 -7.72 -4.45 -16.45
N PHE A 356 -8.72 -3.88 -15.78
CA PHE A 356 -8.91 -2.43 -15.70
C PHE A 356 -7.95 -1.79 -14.68
N VAL A 357 -7.49 -0.59 -15.05
CA VAL A 357 -6.70 0.30 -14.20
C VAL A 357 -7.47 1.63 -14.12
N PHE A 358 -8.00 1.94 -12.95
CA PHE A 358 -8.71 3.19 -12.68
C PHE A 358 -7.79 4.13 -11.91
N VAL A 359 -7.39 5.23 -12.56
CA VAL A 359 -6.53 6.26 -12.00
C VAL A 359 -7.35 7.50 -11.72
N TYR A 360 -7.26 8.05 -10.52
CA TYR A 360 -8.00 9.26 -10.15
C TYR A 360 -7.19 10.13 -9.18
N ASP A 361 -7.57 11.41 -9.12
CA ASP A 361 -7.04 12.40 -8.19
C ASP A 361 -8.21 13.14 -7.53
N THR A 362 -8.43 12.89 -6.25
CA THR A 362 -9.50 13.52 -5.47
C THR A 362 -9.25 15.01 -5.20
N THR A 363 -8.00 15.48 -5.34
CA THR A 363 -7.67 16.90 -5.19
C THR A 363 -7.99 17.72 -6.43
N GLY A 364 -8.11 17.07 -7.59
CA GLY A 364 -8.32 17.72 -8.88
C GLY A 364 -7.10 18.52 -9.39
N GLN A 365 -5.92 18.33 -8.79
CA GLN A 365 -4.70 19.03 -9.19
C GLN A 365 -4.06 18.41 -10.43
N THR A 366 -4.25 17.11 -10.65
CA THR A 366 -3.73 16.41 -11.82
C THR A 366 -4.60 16.75 -13.05
N PRO A 367 -4.00 17.27 -14.13
CA PRO A 367 -4.76 17.57 -15.33
C PRO A 367 -5.47 16.35 -15.91
N THR A 368 -6.67 16.53 -16.45
CA THR A 368 -7.44 15.44 -17.09
C THR A 368 -7.48 15.52 -18.62
N ASP A 369 -7.09 16.66 -19.22
CA ASP A 369 -7.05 16.82 -20.68
C ASP A 369 -5.99 15.90 -21.30
N PRO A 370 -6.39 14.90 -22.14
CA PRO A 370 -5.45 14.00 -22.79
C PRO A 370 -4.39 14.70 -23.67
N ALA A 371 -4.66 15.91 -24.15
CA ALA A 371 -3.73 16.67 -24.98
C ALA A 371 -2.47 17.12 -24.23
N LEU A 372 -2.53 17.17 -22.90
CA LEU A 372 -1.39 17.49 -22.04
C LEU A 372 -0.46 16.29 -21.80
N TYR A 373 -0.90 15.09 -22.20
CA TYR A 373 -0.15 13.84 -22.02
C TYR A 373 0.45 13.40 -23.36
N THR A 374 1.55 14.02 -23.72
CA THR A 374 2.30 13.63 -24.91
C THR A 374 2.96 12.27 -24.71
N ASP A 375 3.31 11.59 -25.82
CA ASP A 375 4.04 10.34 -25.81
C ASP A 375 5.51 10.62 -25.45
N TRP A 376 5.78 10.84 -24.15
CA TRP A 376 7.13 10.90 -23.61
C TRP A 376 7.63 9.44 -23.47
N ALA A 377 8.47 9.06 -24.31
CA ALA A 377 9.28 7.87 -24.27
C ALA A 377 9.23 7.11 -25.58
N TYR A 378 10.25 7.28 -26.31
CA TYR A 378 10.87 6.18 -27.06
C TYR A 378 12.33 6.55 -27.31
#